data_0faa6d90e6e4ccbd4033d5f42a9bbfdc
#
_entry.id   0faa6d90e6e4ccbd4033d5f42a9bbfdc
#
_cell.length_a   1.000
_cell.length_b   1.000
_cell.length_c   1.000
_cell.angle_alpha   90.00
_cell.angle_beta   90.00
_cell.angle_gamma   90.00
#
_symmetry.space_group_name_H-M   'P 1'
#
loop_
_entity.id
_entity.type
_entity.pdbx_description
1 polymer ?
#
loop_
_entity_poly.entity_id
_entity_poly.type
_entity_poly.pdbx_seq_one_letter_code
_entity_poly.pdbx_strand_id
1 'polypeptide(L)'
;MTLPSLALLVLAAGLHALSNALIKLSRDKLAFTWWMLTASAILGFPLIFFAGHPQPIGWLLILVSGLIEAVYFVTLTRAYSLGDLSQVYPLARGSAPLFVLLWALLVLGERPTPLGVGGIFIVVTGLYLVNLPALSDWKRPLLGFRSPAVRWALLTGLLISIYSSIDKVGMRYVDPLPYLYLFLVVAWLSLSAQWLSPNRRSALRAEWRADRRKLVWSAAAVALLGGGAYALVLAALRLSPVSYVSPVRELSVVVGAWLGVRFMNEPGGRLRIFAAALVALGIGVIALGG
;
A
#
# COMPACT_ATOMS: atom_id res chain seq x y z
N MET A 1 17.86 9.17 -6.00
CA MET A 1 17.49 7.82 -5.46
C MET A 1 18.59 6.82 -5.81
N THR A 2 18.93 5.86 -4.92
CA THR A 2 19.98 4.86 -5.22
C THR A 2 19.47 3.78 -6.16
N LEU A 3 20.36 3.25 -7.05
CA LEU A 3 20.00 2.15 -7.97
C LEU A 3 19.53 0.88 -7.24
N PRO A 4 20.17 0.44 -6.13
CA PRO A 4 19.66 -0.69 -5.35
C PRO A 4 18.23 -0.47 -4.82
N SER A 5 17.92 0.75 -4.35
CA SER A 5 16.58 1.09 -3.89
C SER A 5 15.54 0.98 -5.03
N LEU A 6 15.88 1.46 -6.23
CA LEU A 6 15.02 1.33 -7.41
C LEU A 6 14.75 -0.14 -7.75
N ALA A 7 15.80 -0.98 -7.78
CA ALA A 7 15.67 -2.41 -8.07
C ALA A 7 14.77 -3.13 -7.06
N LEU A 8 14.92 -2.83 -5.75
CA LEU A 8 14.06 -3.35 -4.70
C LEU A 8 12.59 -2.96 -4.91
N LEU A 9 12.33 -1.71 -5.29
CA LEU A 9 10.97 -1.20 -5.51
C LEU A 9 10.31 -1.78 -6.77
N VAL A 10 11.07 -2.00 -7.84
CA VAL A 10 10.57 -2.68 -9.05
C VAL A 10 10.16 -4.12 -8.74
N LEU A 11 10.98 -4.86 -7.98
CA LEU A 11 10.64 -6.21 -7.53
C LEU A 11 9.42 -6.18 -6.59
N ALA A 12 9.41 -5.26 -5.62
CA ALA A 12 8.29 -5.06 -4.71
C ALA A 12 6.98 -4.79 -5.46
N ALA A 13 7.02 -3.99 -6.53
CA ALA A 13 5.85 -3.67 -7.34
C ALA A 13 5.22 -4.91 -7.99
N GLY A 14 6.06 -5.83 -8.52
CA GLY A 14 5.60 -7.09 -9.08
C GLY A 14 4.92 -7.99 -8.02
N LEU A 15 5.58 -8.20 -6.90
CA LEU A 15 5.05 -9.00 -5.79
C LEU A 15 3.75 -8.40 -5.24
N HIS A 16 3.69 -7.08 -5.08
CA HIS A 16 2.52 -6.38 -4.56
C HIS A 16 1.34 -6.42 -5.53
N ALA A 17 1.59 -6.34 -6.84
CA ALA A 17 0.55 -6.48 -7.86
C ALA A 17 -0.06 -7.90 -7.84
N LEU A 18 0.76 -8.94 -7.73
CA LEU A 18 0.29 -10.33 -7.59
C LEU A 18 -0.53 -10.53 -6.31
N SER A 19 -0.04 -10.02 -5.19
CA SER A 19 -0.76 -10.02 -3.90
C SER A 19 -2.13 -9.36 -4.04
N ASN A 20 -2.21 -8.16 -4.62
CA ASN A 20 -3.47 -7.44 -4.82
C ASN A 20 -4.43 -8.18 -5.76
N ALA A 21 -3.93 -8.86 -6.79
CA ALA A 21 -4.76 -9.68 -7.69
C ALA A 21 -5.43 -10.83 -6.91
N LEU A 22 -4.73 -11.47 -5.99
CA LEU A 22 -5.29 -12.52 -5.12
C LEU A 22 -6.33 -11.96 -4.15
N ILE A 23 -6.07 -10.80 -3.51
CA ILE A 23 -7.03 -10.13 -2.61
C ILE A 23 -8.32 -9.77 -3.37
N LYS A 24 -8.22 -9.35 -4.64
CA LYS A 24 -9.37 -9.00 -5.47
C LYS A 24 -10.35 -10.16 -5.64
N LEU A 25 -9.86 -11.40 -5.61
CA LEU A 25 -10.67 -12.62 -5.76
C LEU A 25 -11.41 -13.03 -4.47
N SER A 26 -11.15 -12.38 -3.33
CA SER A 26 -11.84 -12.65 -2.06
C SER A 26 -13.27 -12.11 -2.06
N ARG A 27 -14.17 -12.79 -1.31
CA ARG A 27 -15.58 -12.39 -1.17
C ARG A 27 -15.73 -11.20 -0.23
N ASP A 28 -15.20 -11.31 1.00
CA ASP A 28 -15.15 -10.24 1.99
C ASP A 28 -13.69 -9.82 2.19
N LYS A 29 -13.36 -8.61 1.67
CA LYS A 29 -11.98 -8.10 1.70
C LYS A 29 -11.44 -7.90 3.11
N LEU A 30 -12.28 -7.46 4.05
CA LEU A 30 -11.83 -7.22 5.43
C LEU A 30 -11.63 -8.55 6.18
N ALA A 31 -12.54 -9.51 6.02
CA ALA A 31 -12.38 -10.85 6.58
C ALA A 31 -11.14 -11.54 6.02
N PHE A 32 -10.93 -11.44 4.70
CA PHE A 32 -9.75 -12.00 4.05
C PHE A 32 -8.46 -11.32 4.54
N THR A 33 -8.45 -9.98 4.72
CA THR A 33 -7.31 -9.24 5.28
C THR A 33 -6.95 -9.76 6.68
N TRP A 34 -7.93 -10.05 7.52
CA TRP A 34 -7.68 -10.64 8.83
C TRP A 34 -7.03 -12.02 8.72
N TRP A 35 -7.51 -12.90 7.82
CA TRP A 35 -6.90 -14.20 7.55
C TRP A 35 -5.48 -14.08 7.00
N MET A 36 -5.22 -13.12 6.11
CA MET A 36 -3.89 -12.81 5.61
C MET A 36 -2.95 -12.37 6.75
N LEU A 37 -3.40 -11.47 7.63
CA LEU A 37 -2.62 -11.04 8.79
C LEU A 37 -2.38 -12.19 9.78
N THR A 38 -3.35 -13.09 9.94
CA THR A 38 -3.18 -14.32 10.73
C THR A 38 -2.10 -15.21 10.11
N ALA A 39 -2.11 -15.40 8.80
CA ALA A 39 -1.07 -16.13 8.10
C ALA A 39 0.31 -15.43 8.25
N SER A 40 0.35 -14.10 8.16
CA SER A 40 1.59 -13.32 8.37
C SER A 40 2.13 -13.49 9.80
N ALA A 41 1.25 -13.49 10.81
CA ALA A 41 1.65 -13.68 12.20
C ALA A 41 2.23 -15.10 12.45
N ILE A 42 1.65 -16.13 11.82
CA ILE A 42 2.13 -17.52 11.94
C ILE A 42 3.44 -17.71 11.15
N LEU A 43 3.46 -17.34 9.88
CA LEU A 43 4.61 -17.58 8.99
C LEU A 43 5.79 -16.69 9.35
N GLY A 44 5.54 -15.48 9.82
CA GLY A 44 6.58 -14.52 10.23
C GLY A 44 7.10 -14.74 11.65
N PHE A 45 6.50 -15.65 12.45
CA PHE A 45 6.88 -15.87 13.85
C PHE A 45 8.40 -16.09 14.04
N PRO A 46 9.10 -16.85 13.19
CA PRO A 46 10.54 -17.01 13.33
C PRO A 46 11.33 -15.70 13.26
N LEU A 47 10.78 -14.64 12.62
CA LEU A 47 11.46 -13.35 12.50
C LEU A 47 11.64 -12.63 13.85
N ILE A 48 10.87 -13.01 14.88
CA ILE A 48 11.02 -12.43 16.23
C ILE A 48 12.39 -12.74 16.82
N PHE A 49 12.97 -13.90 16.49
CA PHE A 49 14.28 -14.30 16.99
C PHE A 49 15.43 -13.49 16.38
N PHE A 50 15.17 -12.77 15.28
CA PHE A 50 16.11 -11.88 14.63
C PHE A 50 15.84 -10.39 14.94
N ALA A 51 14.86 -10.11 15.81
CA ALA A 51 14.50 -8.72 16.14
C ALA A 51 15.55 -8.00 16.99
N GLY A 52 16.47 -8.74 17.60
CA GLY A 52 17.41 -8.18 18.57
C GLY A 52 16.66 -7.54 19.76
N HIS A 53 17.21 -6.44 20.24
CA HIS A 53 16.58 -5.63 21.31
C HIS A 53 16.33 -4.21 20.76
N PRO A 54 15.18 -3.94 20.09
CA PRO A 54 14.89 -2.60 19.62
C PRO A 54 14.96 -1.58 20.76
N GLN A 55 15.51 -0.41 20.48
CA GLN A 55 15.47 0.70 21.43
C GLN A 55 14.01 1.07 21.75
N PRO A 56 13.70 1.69 22.90
CA PRO A 56 12.33 2.08 23.26
C PRO A 56 11.61 2.86 22.16
N ILE A 57 12.32 3.73 21.44
CA ILE A 57 11.77 4.47 20.30
C ILE A 57 11.36 3.53 19.14
N GLY A 58 12.13 2.47 18.90
CA GLY A 58 11.79 1.46 17.87
C GLY A 58 10.47 0.76 18.19
N TRP A 59 10.26 0.37 19.45
CA TRP A 59 9.00 -0.22 19.90
C TRP A 59 7.81 0.74 19.76
N LEU A 60 8.00 2.03 20.10
CA LEU A 60 6.97 3.04 19.90
C LEU A 60 6.59 3.19 18.43
N LEU A 61 7.59 3.25 17.53
CA LEU A 61 7.35 3.39 16.09
C LEU A 61 6.64 2.16 15.51
N ILE A 62 7.01 0.94 15.92
CA ILE A 62 6.32 -0.30 15.56
C ILE A 62 4.84 -0.26 16.01
N LEU A 63 4.59 0.12 17.25
CA LEU A 63 3.24 0.19 17.81
C LEU A 63 2.39 1.21 17.03
N VAL A 64 2.90 2.42 16.84
CA VAL A 64 2.16 3.49 16.16
C VAL A 64 1.91 3.14 14.69
N SER A 65 2.93 2.62 13.98
CA SER A 65 2.77 2.18 12.58
C SER A 65 1.72 1.08 12.46
N GLY A 66 1.77 0.05 13.31
CA GLY A 66 0.80 -1.05 13.29
C GLY A 66 -0.64 -0.62 13.62
N LEU A 67 -0.82 0.32 14.55
CA LEU A 67 -2.14 0.89 14.83
C LEU A 67 -2.68 1.68 13.65
N ILE A 68 -1.84 2.50 13.00
CA ILE A 68 -2.24 3.27 11.81
C ILE A 68 -2.56 2.32 10.66
N GLU A 69 -1.79 1.26 10.47
CA GLU A 69 -2.05 0.24 9.44
C GLU A 69 -3.40 -0.45 9.67
N ALA A 70 -3.76 -0.76 10.91
CA ALA A 70 -5.08 -1.30 11.24
C ALA A 70 -6.21 -0.34 10.85
N VAL A 71 -6.07 0.96 11.17
CA VAL A 71 -7.03 2.00 10.78
C VAL A 71 -7.08 2.16 9.26
N TYR A 72 -5.93 2.12 8.58
CA TYR A 72 -5.83 2.13 7.12
C TYR A 72 -6.67 1.02 6.47
N PHE A 73 -6.59 -0.23 6.93
CA PHE A 73 -7.41 -1.32 6.39
C PHE A 73 -8.91 -1.06 6.54
N VAL A 74 -9.33 -0.48 7.66
CA VAL A 74 -10.73 -0.12 7.89
C VAL A 74 -11.17 1.00 6.96
N THR A 75 -10.39 2.08 6.85
CA THR A 75 -10.72 3.24 6.01
C THR A 75 -10.76 2.87 4.53
N LEU A 76 -9.80 2.07 4.05
CA LEU A 76 -9.77 1.56 2.69
C LEU A 76 -11.00 0.72 2.35
N THR A 77 -11.37 -0.20 3.25
CA THR A 77 -12.57 -1.03 3.06
C THR A 77 -13.84 -0.18 3.05
N ARG A 78 -13.93 0.83 3.92
CA ARG A 78 -15.05 1.77 3.93
C ARG A 78 -15.14 2.58 2.64
N ALA A 79 -14.01 3.09 2.16
CA ALA A 79 -13.96 3.82 0.90
C ALA A 79 -14.48 2.95 -0.27
N TYR A 80 -14.05 1.69 -0.35
CA TYR A 80 -14.51 0.74 -1.38
C TYR A 80 -15.98 0.31 -1.25
N SER A 81 -16.53 0.35 -0.05
CA SER A 81 -17.96 0.01 0.15
C SER A 81 -18.91 1.16 -0.19
N LEU A 82 -18.40 2.38 -0.30
CA LEU A 82 -19.19 3.60 -0.48
C LEU A 82 -19.06 4.24 -1.87
N GLY A 83 -18.10 3.79 -2.68
CA GLY A 83 -17.87 4.36 -4.00
C GLY A 83 -17.23 3.40 -4.99
N ASP A 84 -17.28 3.77 -6.26
CA ASP A 84 -16.68 3.00 -7.34
C ASP A 84 -15.16 2.92 -7.20
N LEU A 85 -14.60 1.76 -7.49
CA LEU A 85 -13.14 1.51 -7.41
C LEU A 85 -12.37 2.51 -8.29
N SER A 86 -12.90 2.84 -9.48
CA SER A 86 -12.33 3.80 -10.42
C SER A 86 -12.23 5.22 -9.86
N GLN A 87 -13.05 5.58 -8.87
CA GLN A 87 -12.99 6.88 -8.19
C GLN A 87 -12.14 6.83 -6.92
N VAL A 88 -12.35 5.81 -6.09
CA VAL A 88 -11.76 5.70 -4.75
C VAL A 88 -10.27 5.36 -4.82
N TYR A 89 -9.89 4.42 -5.69
CA TYR A 89 -8.53 3.90 -5.75
C TYR A 89 -7.49 4.97 -6.17
N PRO A 90 -7.73 5.78 -7.24
CA PRO A 90 -6.80 6.84 -7.62
C PRO A 90 -6.62 7.88 -6.52
N LEU A 91 -7.68 8.21 -5.80
CA LEU A 91 -7.63 9.18 -4.73
C LEU A 91 -6.86 8.64 -3.51
N ALA A 92 -7.11 7.39 -3.09
CA ALA A 92 -6.42 6.80 -1.96
C ALA A 92 -4.92 6.61 -2.24
N ARG A 93 -4.57 6.08 -3.42
CA ARG A 93 -3.20 5.75 -3.77
C ARG A 93 -2.43 6.94 -4.36
N GLY A 94 -3.09 7.77 -5.18
CA GLY A 94 -2.47 8.92 -5.82
C GLY A 94 -2.24 10.10 -4.88
N SER A 95 -3.05 10.26 -3.82
CA SER A 95 -2.82 11.32 -2.83
C SER A 95 -1.69 11.01 -1.84
N ALA A 96 -1.42 9.73 -1.58
CA ALA A 96 -0.41 9.32 -0.59
C ALA A 96 1.00 9.89 -0.89
N PRO A 97 1.55 9.83 -2.12
CA PRO A 97 2.86 10.42 -2.42
C PRO A 97 2.92 11.94 -2.20
N LEU A 98 1.81 12.66 -2.43
CA LEU A 98 1.75 14.09 -2.16
C LEU A 98 1.80 14.40 -0.66
N PHE A 99 1.04 13.66 0.15
CA PHE A 99 1.11 13.78 1.60
C PHE A 99 2.48 13.35 2.14
N VAL A 100 3.10 12.29 1.58
CA VAL A 100 4.47 11.89 1.94
C VAL A 100 5.45 13.02 1.64
N LEU A 101 5.33 13.68 0.49
CA LEU A 101 6.19 14.81 0.14
C LEU A 101 6.08 15.94 1.18
N LEU A 102 4.85 16.24 1.65
CA LEU A 102 4.64 17.23 2.71
C LEU A 102 5.35 16.82 4.02
N TRP A 103 5.17 15.59 4.48
CA TRP A 103 5.83 15.09 5.69
C TRP A 103 7.35 15.05 5.54
N ALA A 104 7.84 14.66 4.35
CA ALA A 104 9.27 14.63 4.04
C ALA A 104 9.90 16.03 4.17
N LEU A 105 9.25 17.07 3.63
CA LEU A 105 9.73 18.44 3.69
C LEU A 105 9.58 19.06 5.09
N LEU A 106 8.42 18.89 5.74
CA LEU A 106 8.08 19.64 6.96
C LEU A 106 8.58 18.96 8.24
N VAL A 107 8.63 17.61 8.25
CA VAL A 107 8.92 16.83 9.47
C VAL A 107 10.24 16.09 9.37
N LEU A 108 10.52 15.45 8.24
CA LEU A 108 11.71 14.59 8.10
C LEU A 108 12.95 15.37 7.64
N GLY A 109 12.79 16.62 7.22
CA GLY A 109 13.90 17.47 6.74
C GLY A 109 14.51 17.00 5.43
N GLU A 110 13.79 16.19 4.64
CA GLU A 110 14.25 15.79 3.31
C GLU A 110 14.23 17.00 2.36
N ARG A 111 15.20 17.03 1.45
CA ARG A 111 15.32 18.09 0.44
C ARG A 111 15.35 17.48 -0.95
N PRO A 112 14.21 17.01 -1.47
CA PRO A 112 14.15 16.46 -2.81
C PRO A 112 14.52 17.54 -3.84
N THR A 113 15.21 17.14 -4.91
CA THR A 113 15.62 18.05 -5.99
C THR A 113 14.38 18.57 -6.75
N PRO A 114 14.44 19.73 -7.41
CA PRO A 114 13.34 20.20 -8.26
C PRO A 114 12.93 19.18 -9.34
N LEU A 115 13.91 18.51 -9.93
CA LEU A 115 13.66 17.45 -10.92
C LEU A 115 12.95 16.25 -10.29
N GLY A 116 13.38 15.83 -9.10
CA GLY A 116 12.73 14.77 -8.35
C GLY A 116 11.28 15.10 -7.98
N VAL A 117 11.02 16.33 -7.54
CA VAL A 117 9.65 16.84 -7.29
C VAL A 117 8.82 16.82 -8.57
N GLY A 118 9.37 17.25 -9.70
CA GLY A 118 8.71 17.14 -11.01
C GLY A 118 8.34 15.70 -11.34
N GLY A 119 9.24 14.76 -11.11
CA GLY A 119 8.99 13.32 -11.28
C GLY A 119 7.85 12.80 -10.40
N ILE A 120 7.78 13.24 -9.13
CA ILE A 120 6.68 12.89 -8.22
C ILE A 120 5.32 13.35 -8.79
N PHE A 121 5.23 14.59 -9.28
CA PHE A 121 4.00 15.09 -9.89
C PHE A 121 3.61 14.33 -11.17
N ILE A 122 4.58 13.94 -11.99
CA ILE A 122 4.33 13.10 -13.18
C ILE A 122 3.76 11.74 -12.77
N VAL A 123 4.35 11.07 -11.76
CA VAL A 123 3.84 9.79 -11.22
C VAL A 123 2.41 9.96 -10.70
N VAL A 124 2.15 10.98 -9.89
CA VAL A 124 0.81 11.23 -9.33
C VAL A 124 -0.22 11.48 -10.43
N THR A 125 0.15 12.24 -11.47
CA THR A 125 -0.72 12.45 -12.63
C THR A 125 -1.02 11.13 -13.36
N GLY A 126 -0.01 10.29 -13.58
CA GLY A 126 -0.21 8.98 -14.17
C GLY A 126 -1.11 8.08 -13.32
N LEU A 127 -0.92 8.05 -12.00
CA LEU A 127 -1.77 7.31 -11.06
C LEU A 127 -3.22 7.79 -11.06
N TYR A 128 -3.42 9.09 -11.21
CA TYR A 128 -4.74 9.67 -11.33
C TYR A 128 -5.44 9.21 -12.62
N LEU A 129 -4.73 9.23 -13.73
CA LEU A 129 -5.28 8.89 -15.05
C LEU A 129 -5.51 7.39 -15.27
N VAL A 130 -4.70 6.50 -14.66
CA VAL A 130 -4.73 5.05 -14.94
C VAL A 130 -6.08 4.38 -14.66
N ASN A 131 -6.87 4.96 -13.75
CA ASN A 131 -8.15 4.42 -13.33
C ASN A 131 -9.35 5.23 -13.87
N LEU A 132 -9.12 6.28 -14.67
CA LEU A 132 -10.19 7.02 -15.31
C LEU A 132 -10.78 6.22 -16.48
N PRO A 133 -12.12 6.16 -16.60
CA PRO A 133 -12.77 5.54 -17.75
C PRO A 133 -12.44 6.25 -19.07
N ALA A 134 -12.43 7.58 -19.05
CA ALA A 134 -12.09 8.45 -20.17
C ALA A 134 -11.46 9.76 -19.70
N LEU A 135 -10.69 10.41 -20.56
CA LEU A 135 -10.07 11.71 -20.22
C LEU A 135 -11.12 12.81 -19.96
N SER A 136 -12.29 12.73 -20.60
CA SER A 136 -13.43 13.63 -20.32
C SER A 136 -13.90 13.60 -18.87
N ASP A 137 -13.68 12.47 -18.18
CA ASP A 137 -14.10 12.26 -16.79
C ASP A 137 -13.09 12.79 -15.76
N TRP A 138 -12.04 13.49 -16.18
CA TRP A 138 -10.95 13.91 -15.30
C TRP A 138 -11.40 14.73 -14.08
N LYS A 139 -12.50 15.48 -14.19
CA LYS A 139 -13.07 16.25 -13.07
C LYS A 139 -13.88 15.39 -12.09
N ARG A 140 -14.36 14.22 -12.52
CA ARG A 140 -15.30 13.39 -11.74
C ARG A 140 -14.78 13.00 -10.35
N PRO A 141 -13.53 12.54 -10.18
CA PRO A 141 -13.00 12.27 -8.84
C PRO A 141 -12.88 13.54 -7.98
N LEU A 142 -12.56 14.70 -8.58
CA LEU A 142 -12.38 15.97 -7.88
C LEU A 142 -13.70 16.61 -7.46
N LEU A 143 -14.76 16.50 -8.26
CA LEU A 143 -16.07 17.04 -7.92
C LEU A 143 -16.75 16.30 -6.75
N GLY A 144 -16.27 15.11 -6.44
CA GLY A 144 -16.81 14.25 -5.39
C GLY A 144 -16.34 14.55 -3.97
N PHE A 145 -15.62 15.64 -3.67
CA PHE A 145 -15.08 15.93 -2.33
C PHE A 145 -16.12 15.90 -1.20
N ARG A 146 -17.39 16.16 -1.49
CA ARG A 146 -18.49 16.06 -0.54
C ARG A 146 -18.97 14.62 -0.33
N SER A 147 -18.62 13.70 -1.22
CA SER A 147 -19.00 12.29 -1.13
C SER A 147 -18.26 11.60 0.03
N PRO A 148 -18.96 10.79 0.84
CA PRO A 148 -18.32 10.00 1.89
C PRO A 148 -17.19 9.11 1.35
N ALA A 149 -17.36 8.50 0.17
CA ALA A 149 -16.36 7.64 -0.47
C ALA A 149 -15.03 8.37 -0.70
N VAL A 150 -15.09 9.61 -1.24
CA VAL A 150 -13.90 10.45 -1.49
C VAL A 150 -13.21 10.84 -0.18
N ARG A 151 -13.98 11.20 0.84
CA ARG A 151 -13.39 11.54 2.16
C ARG A 151 -12.66 10.35 2.78
N TRP A 152 -13.24 9.15 2.73
CA TRP A 152 -12.59 7.93 3.19
C TRP A 152 -11.35 7.58 2.36
N ALA A 153 -11.38 7.80 1.04
CA ALA A 153 -10.24 7.59 0.16
C ALA A 153 -9.08 8.54 0.50
N LEU A 154 -9.34 9.83 0.68
CA LEU A 154 -8.32 10.81 1.07
C LEU A 154 -7.75 10.53 2.47
N LEU A 155 -8.61 10.15 3.43
CA LEU A 155 -8.15 9.71 4.76
C LEU A 155 -7.24 8.48 4.64
N THR A 156 -7.58 7.53 3.77
CA THR A 156 -6.73 6.37 3.49
C THR A 156 -5.37 6.79 2.96
N GLY A 157 -5.32 7.72 1.99
CA GLY A 157 -4.06 8.27 1.46
C GLY A 157 -3.23 9.00 2.52
N LEU A 158 -3.89 9.75 3.40
CA LEU A 158 -3.23 10.39 4.54
C LEU A 158 -2.63 9.37 5.50
N LEU A 159 -3.36 8.32 5.87
CA LEU A 159 -2.86 7.25 6.74
C LEU A 159 -1.68 6.51 6.10
N ILE A 160 -1.73 6.22 4.78
CA ILE A 160 -0.60 5.65 4.02
C ILE A 160 0.62 6.54 4.18
N SER A 161 0.47 7.85 4.05
CA SER A 161 1.59 8.79 4.13
C SER A 161 2.19 8.85 5.53
N ILE A 162 1.36 8.80 6.57
CA ILE A 162 1.80 8.88 7.96
C ILE A 162 2.58 7.61 8.33
N TYR A 163 2.02 6.39 8.11
CA TYR A 163 2.75 5.19 8.46
C TYR A 163 4.03 5.04 7.63
N SER A 164 4.02 5.39 6.34
CA SER A 164 5.24 5.31 5.51
C SER A 164 6.35 6.25 6.01
N SER A 165 5.99 7.43 6.53
CA SER A 165 6.93 8.38 7.13
C SER A 165 7.47 7.87 8.48
N ILE A 166 6.61 7.26 9.29
CA ILE A 166 6.99 6.59 10.54
C ILE A 166 7.94 5.43 10.25
N ASP A 167 7.62 4.60 9.26
CA ASP A 167 8.45 3.47 8.86
C ASP A 167 9.82 3.93 8.38
N LYS A 168 9.90 5.04 7.64
CA LYS A 168 11.19 5.66 7.28
C LYS A 168 12.05 5.96 8.50
N VAL A 169 11.45 6.51 9.56
CA VAL A 169 12.16 6.76 10.83
C VAL A 169 12.48 5.42 11.52
N GLY A 170 11.53 4.47 11.53
CA GLY A 170 11.68 3.15 12.13
C GLY A 170 12.88 2.37 11.59
N MET A 171 13.17 2.54 10.30
CA MET A 171 14.32 1.90 9.65
C MET A 171 15.69 2.36 10.17
N ARG A 172 15.76 3.39 11.01
CA ARG A 172 16.99 3.82 11.71
C ARG A 172 17.25 3.01 12.98
N TYR A 173 16.21 2.37 13.54
CA TYR A 173 16.24 1.75 14.86
C TYR A 173 16.02 0.25 14.84
N VAL A 174 15.37 -0.28 13.79
CA VAL A 174 15.01 -1.69 13.68
C VAL A 174 15.24 -2.19 12.25
N ASP A 175 15.65 -3.45 12.13
CA ASP A 175 15.82 -4.08 10.82
C ASP A 175 14.48 -4.32 10.10
N PRO A 176 14.44 -4.29 8.76
CA PRO A 176 13.21 -4.34 7.98
C PRO A 176 12.31 -5.54 8.29
N LEU A 177 12.86 -6.75 8.39
CA LEU A 177 12.07 -7.97 8.58
C LEU A 177 11.42 -8.05 9.97
N PRO A 178 12.14 -7.89 11.09
CA PRO A 178 11.50 -7.86 12.40
C PRO A 178 10.57 -6.66 12.56
N TYR A 179 10.89 -5.49 12.01
CA TYR A 179 9.99 -4.34 12.02
C TYR A 179 8.66 -4.69 11.34
N LEU A 180 8.72 -5.24 10.10
CA LEU A 180 7.55 -5.70 9.35
C LEU A 180 6.71 -6.67 10.16
N TYR A 181 7.34 -7.72 10.70
CA TYR A 181 6.64 -8.73 11.47
C TYR A 181 5.89 -8.13 12.66
N LEU A 182 6.59 -7.32 13.46
CA LEU A 182 6.04 -6.78 14.71
C LEU A 182 4.88 -5.80 14.45
N PHE A 183 5.00 -4.89 13.47
CA PHE A 183 3.89 -3.99 13.20
C PHE A 183 2.68 -4.70 12.58
N LEU A 184 2.89 -5.76 11.75
CA LEU A 184 1.78 -6.59 11.26
C LEU A 184 1.08 -7.35 12.39
N VAL A 185 1.82 -7.81 13.41
CA VAL A 185 1.23 -8.41 14.62
C VAL A 185 0.38 -7.38 15.37
N VAL A 186 0.86 -6.14 15.54
CA VAL A 186 0.08 -5.06 16.14
C VAL A 186 -1.19 -4.78 15.34
N ALA A 187 -1.09 -4.70 14.01
CA ALA A 187 -2.25 -4.51 13.14
C ALA A 187 -3.24 -5.68 13.25
N TRP A 188 -2.75 -6.92 13.27
CA TRP A 188 -3.56 -8.12 13.46
C TRP A 188 -4.31 -8.13 14.78
N LEU A 189 -3.63 -7.84 15.90
CA LEU A 189 -4.24 -7.76 17.23
C LEU A 189 -5.31 -6.66 17.28
N SER A 190 -5.00 -5.47 16.72
CA SER A 190 -5.92 -4.33 16.68
C SER A 190 -7.19 -4.63 15.87
N LEU A 191 -7.04 -5.26 14.71
CA LEU A 191 -8.18 -5.70 13.90
C LEU A 191 -8.94 -6.85 14.57
N SER A 192 -8.25 -7.72 15.32
CA SER A 192 -8.89 -8.84 16.01
C SER A 192 -9.93 -8.36 17.04
N ALA A 193 -9.72 -7.20 17.67
CA ALA A 193 -10.70 -6.60 18.57
C ALA A 193 -12.06 -6.32 17.90
N GLN A 194 -12.08 -5.99 16.60
CA GLN A 194 -13.32 -5.75 15.85
C GLN A 194 -14.15 -7.03 15.63
N TRP A 195 -13.51 -8.20 15.67
CA TRP A 195 -14.16 -9.50 15.48
C TRP A 195 -14.75 -10.09 16.77
N LEU A 196 -14.71 -9.34 17.87
CA LEU A 196 -15.41 -9.71 19.10
C LEU A 196 -16.93 -9.66 18.92
N SER A 197 -17.43 -8.84 18.00
CA SER A 197 -18.85 -8.72 17.69
C SER A 197 -19.38 -9.98 16.95
N PRO A 198 -20.57 -10.52 17.33
CA PRO A 198 -21.14 -11.73 16.70
C PRO A 198 -21.35 -11.60 15.18
N ASN A 199 -21.82 -10.43 14.73
CA ASN A 199 -22.08 -10.16 13.32
C ASN A 199 -20.80 -10.21 12.47
N ARG A 200 -19.68 -9.72 13.00
CA ARG A 200 -18.38 -9.77 12.34
C ARG A 200 -17.80 -11.19 12.31
N ARG A 201 -17.94 -11.95 13.39
CA ARG A 201 -17.50 -13.37 13.44
C ARG A 201 -18.17 -14.22 12.38
N SER A 202 -19.42 -13.93 12.01
CA SER A 202 -20.11 -14.67 10.95
C SER A 202 -19.41 -14.54 9.60
N ALA A 203 -18.88 -13.37 9.24
CA ALA A 203 -18.13 -13.17 8.00
C ALA A 203 -16.82 -13.98 7.97
N LEU A 204 -16.05 -14.02 9.07
CA LEU A 204 -14.84 -14.87 9.16
C LEU A 204 -15.18 -16.36 8.99
N ARG A 205 -16.27 -16.82 9.67
CA ARG A 205 -16.72 -18.21 9.55
C ARG A 205 -17.25 -18.53 8.16
N ALA A 206 -17.88 -17.58 7.48
CA ALA A 206 -18.39 -17.75 6.13
C ALA A 206 -17.23 -17.96 5.13
N GLU A 207 -16.16 -17.17 5.21
CA GLU A 207 -14.94 -17.37 4.40
C GLU A 207 -14.32 -18.73 4.66
N TRP A 208 -14.17 -19.14 5.93
CA TRP A 208 -13.60 -20.43 6.32
C TRP A 208 -14.45 -21.64 5.82
N ARG A 209 -15.78 -21.53 5.91
CA ARG A 209 -16.70 -22.62 5.50
C ARG A 209 -16.83 -22.73 3.99
N ALA A 210 -16.65 -21.61 3.26
CA ALA A 210 -16.81 -21.60 1.81
C ALA A 210 -15.76 -22.48 1.10
N ASP A 211 -14.48 -22.29 1.43
CA ASP A 211 -13.39 -23.13 0.92
C ASP A 211 -12.14 -22.92 1.81
N ARG A 212 -12.04 -23.74 2.85
CA ARG A 212 -10.93 -23.67 3.81
C ARG A 212 -9.56 -23.82 3.14
N ARG A 213 -9.43 -24.77 2.20
CA ARG A 213 -8.14 -25.05 1.55
C ARG A 213 -7.71 -23.86 0.69
N LYS A 214 -8.60 -23.33 -0.12
CA LYS A 214 -8.34 -22.14 -0.95
C LYS A 214 -8.01 -20.93 -0.09
N LEU A 215 -8.76 -20.71 1.00
CA LEU A 215 -8.54 -19.59 1.93
C LEU A 215 -7.14 -19.66 2.55
N VAL A 216 -6.73 -20.80 3.10
CA VAL A 216 -5.42 -20.97 3.73
C VAL A 216 -4.29 -20.71 2.74
N TRP A 217 -4.34 -21.33 1.54
CA TRP A 217 -3.30 -21.13 0.55
C TRP A 217 -3.26 -19.71 0.00
N SER A 218 -4.43 -19.10 -0.28
CA SER A 218 -4.45 -17.71 -0.77
C SER A 218 -4.01 -16.70 0.30
N ALA A 219 -4.41 -16.90 1.56
CA ALA A 219 -3.95 -16.05 2.67
C ALA A 219 -2.44 -16.16 2.88
N ALA A 220 -1.89 -17.38 2.87
CA ALA A 220 -0.45 -17.62 2.96
C ALA A 220 0.31 -17.01 1.77
N ALA A 221 -0.20 -17.20 0.54
CA ALA A 221 0.42 -16.61 -0.65
C ALA A 221 0.42 -15.07 -0.58
N VAL A 222 -0.69 -14.45 -0.17
CA VAL A 222 -0.77 -12.99 -0.01
C VAL A 222 0.11 -12.50 1.13
N ALA A 223 0.20 -13.24 2.24
CA ALA A 223 1.12 -12.91 3.35
C ALA A 223 2.58 -12.90 2.89
N LEU A 224 3.01 -13.90 2.11
CA LEU A 224 4.37 -13.98 1.60
C LEU A 224 4.65 -12.95 0.50
N LEU A 225 3.76 -12.82 -0.48
CA LEU A 225 3.93 -11.88 -1.60
C LEU A 225 3.82 -10.43 -1.12
N GLY A 226 2.77 -10.10 -0.37
CA GLY A 226 2.53 -8.75 0.14
C GLY A 226 3.53 -8.37 1.23
N GLY A 227 3.80 -9.28 2.17
CA GLY A 227 4.81 -9.08 3.22
C GLY A 227 6.21 -8.97 2.62
N GLY A 228 6.58 -9.85 1.68
CA GLY A 228 7.85 -9.76 0.95
C GLY A 228 7.99 -8.46 0.17
N ALA A 229 6.93 -8.04 -0.54
CA ALA A 229 6.90 -6.75 -1.21
C ALA A 229 7.17 -5.59 -0.25
N TYR A 230 6.51 -5.59 0.91
CA TYR A 230 6.69 -4.51 1.87
C TYR A 230 8.05 -4.57 2.59
N ALA A 231 8.60 -5.76 2.82
CA ALA A 231 9.98 -5.91 3.31
C ALA A 231 10.99 -5.23 2.37
N LEU A 232 10.81 -5.40 1.04
CA LEU A 232 11.62 -4.72 0.04
C LEU A 232 11.44 -3.19 0.06
N VAL A 233 10.21 -2.71 0.28
CA VAL A 233 9.93 -1.28 0.48
C VAL A 233 10.65 -0.75 1.73
N LEU A 234 10.58 -1.45 2.86
CA LEU A 234 11.30 -1.08 4.09
C LEU A 234 12.82 -1.04 3.87
N ALA A 235 13.37 -2.03 3.16
CA ALA A 235 14.78 -2.03 2.78
C ALA A 235 15.13 -0.82 1.88
N ALA A 236 14.26 -0.48 0.92
CA ALA A 236 14.44 0.71 0.08
C ALA A 236 14.38 2.02 0.89
N LEU A 237 13.53 2.09 1.92
CA LEU A 237 13.47 3.24 2.84
C LEU A 237 14.75 3.44 3.64
N ARG A 238 15.56 2.40 3.87
CA ARG A 238 16.91 2.56 4.44
C ARG A 238 17.88 3.28 3.50
N LEU A 239 17.73 3.02 2.20
CA LEU A 239 18.68 3.42 1.16
C LEU A 239 18.33 4.76 0.49
N SER A 240 17.07 5.18 0.55
CA SER A 240 16.60 6.36 -0.19
C SER A 240 15.57 7.17 0.61
N PRO A 241 15.40 8.47 0.30
CA PRO A 241 14.37 9.32 0.88
C PRO A 241 12.96 8.75 0.67
N VAL A 242 12.08 8.92 1.67
CA VAL A 242 10.69 8.44 1.57
C VAL A 242 9.91 9.19 0.48
N SER A 243 10.25 10.45 0.24
CA SER A 243 9.69 11.26 -0.84
C SER A 243 9.86 10.64 -2.23
N TYR A 244 10.90 9.84 -2.45
CA TYR A 244 11.13 9.11 -3.71
C TYR A 244 10.63 7.67 -3.65
N VAL A 245 10.78 6.99 -2.51
CA VAL A 245 10.33 5.61 -2.34
C VAL A 245 8.81 5.49 -2.50
N SER A 246 8.05 6.41 -1.92
CA SER A 246 6.58 6.37 -1.93
C SER A 246 6.00 6.41 -3.35
N PRO A 247 6.30 7.37 -4.23
CA PRO A 247 5.76 7.39 -5.58
C PRO A 247 6.24 6.22 -6.44
N VAL A 248 7.49 5.76 -6.29
CA VAL A 248 8.01 4.62 -7.06
C VAL A 248 7.33 3.31 -6.65
N ARG A 249 6.99 3.12 -5.38
CA ARG A 249 6.20 1.98 -4.88
C ARG A 249 4.87 1.84 -5.63
N GLU A 250 4.28 2.93 -6.08
CA GLU A 250 3.01 2.91 -6.80
C GLU A 250 3.11 2.31 -8.22
N LEU A 251 4.31 1.94 -8.70
CA LEU A 251 4.48 1.14 -9.91
C LEU A 251 3.65 -0.16 -9.87
N SER A 252 3.37 -0.68 -8.68
CA SER A 252 2.47 -1.83 -8.48
C SER A 252 1.08 -1.61 -9.05
N VAL A 253 0.60 -0.38 -9.10
CA VAL A 253 -0.70 -0.01 -9.70
C VAL A 253 -0.67 -0.22 -11.21
N VAL A 254 0.44 0.18 -11.85
CA VAL A 254 0.64 0.02 -13.30
C VAL A 254 0.74 -1.47 -13.66
N VAL A 255 1.52 -2.23 -12.89
CA VAL A 255 1.63 -3.68 -13.09
C VAL A 255 0.28 -4.36 -12.86
N GLY A 256 -0.45 -3.96 -11.81
CA GLY A 256 -1.79 -4.47 -11.52
C GLY A 256 -2.80 -4.14 -12.62
N ALA A 257 -2.77 -2.93 -13.18
CA ALA A 257 -3.62 -2.54 -14.30
C ALA A 257 -3.30 -3.36 -15.58
N TRP A 258 -2.01 -3.59 -15.86
CA TRP A 258 -1.58 -4.45 -16.96
C TRP A 258 -2.05 -5.90 -16.76
N LEU A 259 -1.90 -6.48 -15.57
CA LEU A 259 -2.40 -7.81 -15.24
C LEU A 259 -3.93 -7.90 -15.40
N GLY A 260 -4.66 -6.86 -14.96
CA GLY A 260 -6.12 -6.77 -15.11
C GLY A 260 -6.55 -6.84 -16.57
N VAL A 261 -5.90 -6.06 -17.44
CA VAL A 261 -6.19 -6.05 -18.90
C VAL A 261 -5.80 -7.38 -19.53
N ARG A 262 -4.60 -7.91 -19.22
CA ARG A 262 -4.04 -9.07 -19.94
C ARG A 262 -4.66 -10.41 -19.52
N PHE A 263 -5.00 -10.58 -18.26
CA PHE A 263 -5.41 -11.85 -17.68
C PHE A 263 -6.84 -11.86 -17.12
N MET A 264 -7.41 -10.68 -16.81
CA MET A 264 -8.75 -10.59 -16.23
C MET A 264 -9.79 -10.00 -17.19
N ASN A 265 -9.43 -9.81 -18.47
CA ASN A 265 -10.27 -9.22 -19.52
C ASN A 265 -10.89 -7.86 -19.14
N GLU A 266 -10.18 -7.06 -18.34
CA GLU A 266 -10.62 -5.72 -18.03
C GLU A 266 -10.47 -4.81 -19.26
N PRO A 267 -11.40 -3.87 -19.49
CA PRO A 267 -11.29 -2.96 -20.61
C PRO A 267 -10.01 -2.10 -20.48
N GLY A 268 -9.05 -2.32 -21.36
CA GLY A 268 -7.80 -1.58 -21.45
C GLY A 268 -7.89 -0.53 -22.53
N GLY A 269 -8.14 0.73 -22.15
CA GLY A 269 -8.14 1.82 -23.10
C GLY A 269 -6.75 2.41 -23.34
N ARG A 270 -6.60 3.20 -24.43
CA ARG A 270 -5.38 3.97 -24.73
C ARG A 270 -4.95 4.87 -23.55
N LEU A 271 -5.92 5.36 -22.77
CA LEU A 271 -5.65 6.18 -21.60
C LEU A 271 -4.86 5.42 -20.52
N ARG A 272 -5.15 4.15 -20.27
CA ARG A 272 -4.39 3.32 -19.31
C ARG A 272 -2.93 3.13 -19.74
N ILE A 273 -2.70 2.91 -21.04
CA ILE A 273 -1.36 2.78 -21.59
C ILE A 273 -0.59 4.10 -21.44
N PHE A 274 -1.22 5.22 -21.79
CA PHE A 274 -0.65 6.56 -21.63
C PHE A 274 -0.32 6.86 -20.14
N ALA A 275 -1.26 6.58 -19.24
CA ALA A 275 -1.07 6.75 -17.81
C ALA A 275 0.07 5.89 -17.26
N ALA A 276 0.17 4.63 -17.70
CA ALA A 276 1.28 3.75 -17.34
C ALA A 276 2.63 4.29 -17.83
N ALA A 277 2.67 4.82 -19.05
CA ALA A 277 3.86 5.46 -19.60
C ALA A 277 4.26 6.71 -18.81
N LEU A 278 3.28 7.53 -18.36
CA LEU A 278 3.55 8.67 -17.48
C LEU A 278 4.16 8.22 -16.14
N VAL A 279 3.61 7.18 -15.50
CA VAL A 279 4.19 6.66 -14.24
C VAL A 279 5.63 6.20 -14.49
N ALA A 280 5.89 5.44 -15.55
CA ALA A 280 7.23 4.99 -15.89
C ALA A 280 8.19 6.16 -16.15
N LEU A 281 7.73 7.17 -16.90
CA LEU A 281 8.49 8.40 -17.14
C LEU A 281 8.82 9.12 -15.82
N GLY A 282 7.83 9.33 -14.96
CA GLY A 282 8.04 10.01 -13.67
C GLY A 282 9.01 9.26 -12.77
N ILE A 283 8.97 7.93 -12.76
CA ILE A 283 9.96 7.08 -12.05
C ILE A 283 11.35 7.27 -12.65
N GLY A 284 11.48 7.31 -13.97
CA GLY A 284 12.74 7.61 -14.64
C GLY A 284 13.30 8.98 -14.25
N VAL A 285 12.45 10.01 -14.20
CA VAL A 285 12.83 11.38 -13.76
C VAL A 285 13.28 11.37 -12.30
N ILE A 286 12.58 10.65 -11.40
CA ILE A 286 13.00 10.49 -10.00
C ILE A 286 14.34 9.76 -9.92
N ALA A 287 14.55 8.72 -10.72
CA ALA A 287 15.80 7.95 -10.70
C ALA A 287 17.01 8.78 -11.15
N LEU A 288 16.84 9.68 -12.11
CA LEU A 288 17.89 10.52 -12.65
C LEU A 288 18.14 11.79 -11.81
N GLY A 289 17.12 12.32 -11.20
CA GLY A 289 17.16 13.61 -10.50
C GLY A 289 17.07 13.52 -8.97
N GLY A 290 16.91 12.32 -8.41
CA GLY A 290 16.69 12.07 -6.98
C GLY A 290 17.91 11.62 -6.21
#